data_d5ba7bcf0609c4308a166c5a1900f68a
#
_entry.id   d5ba7bcf0609c4308a166c5a1900f68a
#
_cell.length_a   1.000
_cell.length_b   1.000
_cell.length_c   1.000
_cell.angle_alpha   90.00
_cell.angle_beta   90.00
_cell.angle_gamma   90.00
#
_symmetry.space_group_name_H-M   'P 1'
#
loop_
_entity.id
_entity.type
_entity.pdbx_description
1 polymer ?
#
loop_
_entity_poly.entity_id
_entity_poly.type
_entity_poly.pdbx_seq_one_letter_code
_entity_poly.pdbx_strand_id
1 'polypeptide(L)'
;MPYSINNLTNVKKLSGGSENTNYLITANNHHYVLSLFERKSPDHVKVLEQLLSHLNKNNFKTSQTVSTTNGQTITYWNKKPIIIKHFIEGKIMDALPNHIIELVGEATGKLHQVPAPDYLPKTIDYGQENFKLVNQYAPKTSFKDWILAIRRYIQPYLTIDLPKAFIHSDLFCSNIIISSDEKSVTIIDFEEAAYYYRVFDIGMTIIGLCSEGKVINQEKVKSFLIGYKKEIKLTPDEEKALQPFTVYAGAAMTFWRHRSFNYVYPNMGLKNHYKALQTLADYAKAQSSLFFKC
;
A
#
# COMPACT_ATOMS: atom_id res chain seq x y z
N MET A 1 -2.98 -4.22 32.48
CA MET A 1 -3.26 -4.07 31.03
C MET A 1 -3.93 -5.34 30.54
N PRO A 2 -4.80 -5.30 29.53
CA PRO A 2 -5.43 -6.52 29.01
C PRO A 2 -4.44 -7.47 28.32
N TYR A 3 -3.28 -6.97 27.91
CA TYR A 3 -2.21 -7.76 27.31
C TYR A 3 -1.21 -8.24 28.36
N SER A 4 -0.61 -9.43 28.16
CA SER A 4 0.47 -9.95 29.02
C SER A 4 1.80 -9.18 28.83
N ILE A 5 1.72 -7.88 28.62
CA ILE A 5 2.86 -6.98 28.48
C ILE A 5 3.09 -6.31 29.83
N ASN A 6 4.04 -6.86 30.59
CA ASN A 6 4.42 -6.34 31.92
C ASN A 6 5.73 -5.53 31.81
N ASN A 7 6.11 -4.84 32.91
CA ASN A 7 7.35 -4.09 32.99
C ASN A 7 7.55 -3.10 31.82
N LEU A 8 6.55 -2.25 31.61
CA LEU A 8 6.60 -1.18 30.63
C LEU A 8 7.72 -0.21 31.03
N THR A 9 8.73 -0.06 30.16
CA THR A 9 9.91 0.81 30.41
C THR A 9 9.91 2.06 29.55
N ASN A 10 9.30 2.02 28.35
CA ASN A 10 9.27 3.18 27.46
C ASN A 10 8.04 3.15 26.55
N VAL A 11 7.51 4.36 26.24
CA VAL A 11 6.47 4.59 25.23
C VAL A 11 6.88 5.81 24.43
N LYS A 12 7.10 5.63 23.13
CA LYS A 12 7.50 6.70 22.21
C LYS A 12 6.53 6.76 21.04
N LYS A 13 5.95 7.93 20.79
CA LYS A 13 5.14 8.13 19.59
C LYS A 13 6.04 8.01 18.35
N LEU A 14 5.60 7.19 17.38
CA LEU A 14 6.25 7.07 16.08
C LEU A 14 5.78 8.19 15.16
N SER A 15 6.71 8.74 14.37
CA SER A 15 6.39 9.65 13.27
C SER A 15 5.97 8.85 12.05
N GLY A 16 5.03 9.36 11.27
CA GLY A 16 4.51 8.72 10.05
C GLY A 16 3.11 8.14 10.25
N GLY A 17 2.46 7.85 9.12
CA GLY A 17 1.06 7.46 9.07
C GLY A 17 0.10 8.66 9.08
N SER A 18 -0.84 8.69 8.13
CA SER A 18 -1.82 9.79 8.01
C SER A 18 -3.13 9.51 8.73
N GLU A 19 -3.41 8.26 9.07
CA GLU A 19 -4.71 7.80 9.56
C GLU A 19 -4.68 7.24 10.97
N ASN A 20 -3.54 6.70 11.43
CA ASN A 20 -3.39 6.06 12.73
C ASN A 20 -2.34 6.75 13.60
N THR A 21 -2.50 6.66 14.91
CA THR A 21 -1.45 7.06 15.86
C THR A 21 -0.71 5.80 16.32
N ASN A 22 0.58 5.72 16.00
CA ASN A 22 1.43 4.59 16.35
C ASN A 22 2.39 4.94 17.49
N TYR A 23 2.58 4.00 18.42
CA TYR A 23 3.53 4.11 19.53
C TYR A 23 4.46 2.90 19.54
N LEU A 24 5.76 3.14 19.66
CA LEU A 24 6.73 2.12 20.06
C LEU A 24 6.62 1.91 21.56
N ILE A 25 6.38 0.67 21.96
CA ILE A 25 6.34 0.25 23.34
C ILE A 25 7.54 -0.64 23.62
N THR A 26 8.28 -0.37 24.70
CA THR A 26 9.34 -1.26 25.20
C THR A 26 8.86 -1.86 26.53
N ALA A 27 8.82 -3.17 26.62
CA ALA A 27 8.40 -3.91 27.80
C ALA A 27 9.07 -5.28 27.84
N ASN A 28 9.53 -5.74 29.01
CA ASN A 28 10.24 -7.01 29.18
C ASN A 28 11.40 -7.21 28.19
N ASN A 29 12.17 -6.15 27.85
CA ASN A 29 13.22 -6.13 26.84
C ASN A 29 12.76 -6.49 25.41
N HIS A 30 11.44 -6.44 25.15
CA HIS A 30 10.86 -6.60 23.81
C HIS A 30 10.26 -5.29 23.34
N HIS A 31 10.17 -5.15 22.02
CA HIS A 31 9.55 -4.02 21.37
C HIS A 31 8.21 -4.41 20.73
N TYR A 32 7.26 -3.50 20.82
CA TYR A 32 5.92 -3.65 20.24
C TYR A 32 5.50 -2.34 19.58
N VAL A 33 4.59 -2.45 18.61
CA VAL A 33 3.92 -1.29 18.02
C VAL A 33 2.46 -1.31 18.43
N LEU A 34 2.03 -0.29 19.18
CA LEU A 34 0.61 -0.03 19.45
C LEU A 34 0.08 0.88 18.36
N SER A 35 -0.92 0.42 17.63
CA SER A 35 -1.67 1.20 16.64
C SER A 35 -3.04 1.58 17.19
N LEU A 36 -3.28 2.88 17.36
CA LEU A 36 -4.58 3.45 17.69
C LEU A 36 -5.24 3.92 16.40
N PHE A 37 -6.36 3.30 16.05
CA PHE A 37 -7.09 3.61 14.82
C PHE A 37 -7.99 4.82 15.04
N GLU A 38 -7.59 5.96 14.47
CA GLU A 38 -8.28 7.24 14.70
C GLU A 38 -9.55 7.37 13.87
N ARG A 39 -9.60 6.73 12.69
CA ARG A 39 -10.63 6.95 11.66
C ARG A 39 -11.32 5.68 11.19
N LYS A 40 -10.69 4.52 11.33
CA LYS A 40 -11.26 3.22 10.90
C LYS A 40 -12.29 2.73 11.91
N SER A 41 -13.40 2.18 11.42
CA SER A 41 -14.42 1.57 12.28
C SER A 41 -13.90 0.28 12.93
N PRO A 42 -14.51 -0.18 14.05
CA PRO A 42 -14.18 -1.47 14.66
C PRO A 42 -14.24 -2.64 13.68
N ASP A 43 -15.19 -2.65 12.75
CA ASP A 43 -15.34 -3.71 11.75
C ASP A 43 -14.18 -3.74 10.77
N HIS A 44 -13.70 -2.59 10.30
CA HIS A 44 -12.49 -2.51 9.46
C HIS A 44 -11.26 -3.05 10.19
N VAL A 45 -11.08 -2.70 11.47
CA VAL A 45 -9.94 -3.17 12.25
C VAL A 45 -10.01 -4.67 12.52
N LYS A 46 -11.23 -5.22 12.66
CA LYS A 46 -11.44 -6.67 12.76
C LYS A 46 -11.08 -7.39 11.46
N VAL A 47 -11.46 -6.84 10.31
CA VAL A 47 -11.06 -7.38 9.00
C VAL A 47 -9.53 -7.34 8.84
N LEU A 48 -8.87 -6.23 9.20
CA LEU A 48 -7.41 -6.13 9.17
C LEU A 48 -6.74 -7.19 10.06
N GLU A 49 -7.24 -7.41 11.27
CA GLU A 49 -6.70 -8.44 12.17
C GLU A 49 -6.84 -9.84 11.57
N GLN A 50 -8.02 -10.16 11.04
CA GLN A 50 -8.25 -11.43 10.34
C GLN A 50 -7.31 -11.61 9.15
N LEU A 51 -7.04 -10.52 8.43
CA LEU A 51 -6.14 -10.51 7.29
C LEU A 51 -4.67 -10.75 7.68
N LEU A 52 -4.18 -10.09 8.73
CA LEU A 52 -2.85 -10.34 9.26
C LEU A 52 -2.69 -11.81 9.74
N SER A 53 -3.71 -12.34 10.41
CA SER A 53 -3.75 -13.75 10.80
C SER A 53 -3.75 -14.69 9.57
N HIS A 54 -4.51 -14.36 8.53
CA HIS A 54 -4.55 -15.12 7.27
C HIS A 54 -3.19 -15.14 6.56
N LEU A 55 -2.52 -13.99 6.44
CA LEU A 55 -1.18 -13.89 5.86
C LEU A 55 -0.17 -14.77 6.61
N ASN A 56 -0.16 -14.69 7.94
CA ASN A 56 0.72 -15.49 8.77
C ASN A 56 0.45 -17.01 8.63
N LYS A 57 -0.83 -17.42 8.56
CA LYS A 57 -1.22 -18.83 8.33
C LYS A 57 -0.77 -19.36 6.96
N ASN A 58 -0.66 -18.48 5.98
CA ASN A 58 -0.14 -18.80 4.64
C ASN A 58 1.37 -18.57 4.50
N ASN A 59 2.11 -18.49 5.61
CA ASN A 59 3.55 -18.28 5.65
C ASN A 59 4.03 -16.99 4.98
N PHE A 60 3.16 -16.00 4.79
CA PHE A 60 3.55 -14.68 4.34
C PHE A 60 3.96 -13.82 5.54
N LYS A 61 5.27 -13.53 5.64
CA LYS A 61 5.84 -12.79 6.76
C LYS A 61 5.40 -11.33 6.73
N THR A 62 4.67 -10.91 7.77
CA THR A 62 4.23 -9.53 7.99
C THR A 62 4.04 -9.25 9.48
N SER A 63 3.40 -8.12 9.82
CA SER A 63 3.06 -7.77 11.20
C SER A 63 2.25 -8.87 11.89
N GLN A 64 2.64 -9.23 13.10
CA GLN A 64 1.92 -10.20 13.93
C GLN A 64 1.27 -9.50 15.13
N THR A 65 -0.01 -9.75 15.35
CA THR A 65 -0.77 -9.19 16.46
C THR A 65 -0.44 -9.89 17.78
N VAL A 66 -0.45 -9.15 18.86
CA VAL A 66 -0.32 -9.68 20.24
C VAL A 66 -1.70 -9.90 20.80
N SER A 67 -1.95 -11.10 21.34
CA SER A 67 -3.21 -11.40 22.02
C SER A 67 -3.23 -10.89 23.46
N THR A 68 -4.41 -10.50 23.91
CA THR A 68 -4.68 -10.22 25.33
C THR A 68 -4.73 -11.51 26.15
N THR A 69 -4.76 -11.40 27.45
CA THR A 69 -4.85 -12.55 28.38
C THR A 69 -6.10 -13.41 28.18
N ASN A 70 -7.16 -12.85 27.60
CA ASN A 70 -8.39 -13.58 27.25
C ASN A 70 -8.48 -13.95 25.75
N GLY A 71 -7.36 -13.90 25.03
CA GLY A 71 -7.25 -14.33 23.63
C GLY A 71 -7.76 -13.33 22.59
N GLN A 72 -8.16 -12.12 22.97
CA GLN A 72 -8.54 -11.06 22.02
C GLN A 72 -7.31 -10.35 21.48
N THR A 73 -7.35 -9.90 20.24
CA THR A 73 -6.28 -9.13 19.60
C THR A 73 -6.61 -7.63 19.51
N ILE A 74 -7.90 -7.29 19.59
CA ILE A 74 -8.39 -5.90 19.51
C ILE A 74 -8.88 -5.47 20.89
N THR A 75 -8.44 -4.30 21.31
CA THR A 75 -8.94 -3.61 22.51
C THR A 75 -9.40 -2.20 22.15
N TYR A 76 -9.93 -1.46 23.10
CA TYR A 76 -10.50 -0.14 22.84
C TYR A 76 -9.99 0.88 23.85
N TRP A 77 -9.73 2.09 23.38
CA TRP A 77 -9.49 3.27 24.21
C TRP A 77 -10.34 4.43 23.67
N ASN A 78 -11.16 5.00 24.52
CA ASN A 78 -12.13 6.04 24.13
C ASN A 78 -12.94 5.67 22.87
N LYS A 79 -13.45 4.44 22.82
CA LYS A 79 -14.21 3.86 21.69
C LYS A 79 -13.39 3.65 20.40
N LYS A 80 -12.10 3.97 20.38
CA LYS A 80 -11.22 3.75 19.23
C LYS A 80 -10.56 2.39 19.37
N PRO A 81 -10.49 1.60 18.27
CA PRO A 81 -9.83 0.31 18.30
C PRO A 81 -8.32 0.46 18.46
N ILE A 82 -7.71 -0.50 19.15
CA ILE A 82 -6.27 -0.65 19.33
C ILE A 82 -5.87 -2.06 18.95
N ILE A 83 -4.78 -2.17 18.21
CA ILE A 83 -4.04 -3.42 18.00
C ILE A 83 -2.61 -3.21 18.51
N ILE A 84 -2.07 -4.18 19.24
CA ILE A 84 -0.64 -4.27 19.52
C ILE A 84 -0.04 -5.32 18.60
N LYS A 85 1.07 -4.98 17.97
CA LYS A 85 1.83 -5.84 17.04
C LYS A 85 3.25 -6.03 17.57
N HIS A 86 3.84 -7.19 17.32
CA HIS A 86 5.27 -7.36 17.54
C HIS A 86 6.06 -6.38 16.66
N PHE A 87 7.10 -5.79 17.22
CA PHE A 87 8.00 -4.94 16.47
C PHE A 87 8.80 -5.79 15.47
N ILE A 88 8.95 -5.30 14.26
CA ILE A 88 9.77 -5.94 13.23
C ILE A 88 11.10 -5.20 13.18
N GLU A 89 12.17 -5.92 13.51
CA GLU A 89 13.53 -5.36 13.48
C GLU A 89 13.95 -5.06 12.04
N GLY A 90 14.50 -3.85 11.83
CA GLY A 90 14.91 -3.39 10.53
C GLY A 90 14.84 -1.88 10.41
N LYS A 91 14.98 -1.40 9.18
CA LYS A 91 14.94 0.03 8.85
C LYS A 91 13.97 0.32 7.72
N ILE A 92 13.41 1.52 7.74
CA ILE A 92 12.68 2.12 6.62
C ILE A 92 13.61 3.13 5.95
N MET A 93 13.63 3.15 4.62
CA MET A 93 14.41 4.09 3.83
C MET A 93 13.49 4.92 2.96
N ASP A 94 13.79 6.21 2.78
CA ASP A 94 13.00 7.10 1.92
C ASP A 94 13.18 6.80 0.42
N ALA A 95 14.30 6.19 0.04
CA ALA A 95 14.59 5.73 -1.31
C ALA A 95 15.27 4.36 -1.24
N LEU A 96 14.80 3.42 -2.04
CA LEU A 96 15.31 2.05 -2.06
C LEU A 96 16.35 1.87 -3.17
N PRO A 97 17.51 1.24 -2.89
CA PRO A 97 18.45 0.83 -3.93
C PRO A 97 17.91 -0.38 -4.72
N ASN A 98 18.47 -0.60 -5.91
CA ASN A 98 17.97 -1.60 -6.86
C ASN A 98 17.86 -3.02 -6.28
N HIS A 99 18.85 -3.46 -5.49
CA HIS A 99 18.84 -4.80 -4.88
C HIS A 99 17.68 -4.96 -3.86
N ILE A 100 17.32 -3.90 -3.13
CA ILE A 100 16.17 -3.91 -2.23
C ILE A 100 14.86 -3.91 -3.03
N ILE A 101 14.79 -3.14 -4.12
CA ILE A 101 13.62 -3.13 -5.00
C ILE A 101 13.39 -4.51 -5.64
N GLU A 102 14.45 -5.25 -5.96
CA GLU A 102 14.35 -6.63 -6.42
C GLU A 102 13.73 -7.54 -5.34
N LEU A 103 14.18 -7.42 -4.07
CA LEU A 103 13.57 -8.15 -2.95
C LEU A 103 12.09 -7.78 -2.73
N VAL A 104 11.72 -6.50 -2.92
CA VAL A 104 10.31 -6.10 -2.87
C VAL A 104 9.52 -6.74 -4.00
N GLY A 105 10.08 -6.83 -5.21
CA GLY A 105 9.48 -7.54 -6.33
C GLY A 105 9.18 -9.00 -5.98
N GLU A 106 10.14 -9.70 -5.42
CA GLU A 106 9.98 -11.08 -4.95
C GLU A 106 8.91 -11.18 -3.86
N ALA A 107 8.93 -10.31 -2.85
CA ALA A 107 7.93 -10.28 -1.79
C ALA A 107 6.51 -9.99 -2.32
N THR A 108 6.37 -9.09 -3.29
CA THR A 108 5.09 -8.79 -3.95
C THR A 108 4.58 -10.00 -4.76
N GLY A 109 5.48 -10.69 -5.46
CA GLY A 109 5.12 -11.93 -6.16
C GLY A 109 4.64 -13.03 -5.20
N LYS A 110 5.30 -13.19 -4.05
CA LYS A 110 4.85 -14.12 -2.98
C LYS A 110 3.48 -13.72 -2.43
N LEU A 111 3.24 -12.43 -2.21
CA LEU A 111 1.92 -11.94 -1.77
C LEU A 111 0.82 -12.34 -2.75
N HIS A 112 1.05 -12.14 -4.04
CA HIS A 112 0.06 -12.44 -5.08
C HIS A 112 -0.24 -13.94 -5.25
N GLN A 113 0.55 -14.83 -4.63
CA GLN A 113 0.29 -16.28 -4.55
C GLN A 113 -0.50 -16.68 -3.30
N VAL A 114 -0.60 -15.79 -2.30
CA VAL A 114 -1.43 -16.06 -1.12
C VAL A 114 -2.89 -16.15 -1.55
N PRO A 115 -3.62 -17.22 -1.19
CA PRO A 115 -5.05 -17.32 -1.47
C PRO A 115 -5.81 -16.12 -0.91
N ALA A 116 -6.56 -15.43 -1.75
CA ALA A 116 -7.36 -14.29 -1.30
C ALA A 116 -8.57 -14.77 -0.49
N PRO A 117 -8.77 -14.32 0.74
CA PRO A 117 -9.97 -14.67 1.49
C PRO A 117 -11.21 -13.96 0.92
N ASP A 118 -12.37 -14.60 1.02
CA ASP A 118 -13.61 -14.11 0.41
C ASP A 118 -14.10 -12.76 0.92
N TYR A 119 -13.67 -12.37 2.13
CA TYR A 119 -14.04 -11.09 2.75
C TYR A 119 -13.21 -9.90 2.24
N LEU A 120 -12.17 -10.12 1.41
CA LEU A 120 -11.43 -9.01 0.83
C LEU A 120 -12.31 -8.17 -0.10
N PRO A 121 -12.18 -6.83 -0.06
CA PRO A 121 -12.83 -5.96 -1.03
C PRO A 121 -12.45 -6.35 -2.46
N LYS A 122 -13.40 -6.30 -3.38
CA LYS A 122 -13.19 -6.54 -4.82
C LYS A 122 -13.03 -5.25 -5.61
N THR A 123 -13.01 -4.13 -4.92
CA THR A 123 -12.76 -2.78 -5.42
C THR A 123 -11.85 -2.07 -4.43
N ILE A 124 -11.20 -0.99 -4.86
CA ILE A 124 -10.41 -0.12 -4.00
C ILE A 124 -11.09 1.25 -3.89
N ASP A 125 -11.06 1.86 -2.70
CA ASP A 125 -11.78 3.12 -2.42
C ASP A 125 -11.33 4.30 -3.27
N TYR A 126 -10.09 4.26 -3.74
CA TYR A 126 -9.51 5.25 -4.65
C TYR A 126 -9.38 4.73 -6.08
N GLY A 127 -10.07 3.63 -6.43
CA GLY A 127 -10.10 3.08 -7.76
C GLY A 127 -10.89 3.92 -8.78
N GLN A 128 -10.73 3.55 -10.05
CA GLN A 128 -11.36 4.26 -11.17
C GLN A 128 -12.89 4.27 -11.10
N GLU A 129 -13.49 3.34 -10.36
CA GLU A 129 -14.92 3.28 -10.07
C GLU A 129 -15.39 4.57 -9.40
N ASN A 130 -14.54 5.12 -8.52
CA ASN A 130 -14.81 6.30 -7.72
C ASN A 130 -14.34 7.63 -8.36
N PHE A 131 -13.61 7.62 -9.48
CA PHE A 131 -13.12 8.85 -10.12
C PHE A 131 -14.25 9.82 -10.49
N LYS A 132 -15.45 9.33 -10.80
CA LYS A 132 -16.61 10.18 -11.08
C LYS A 132 -17.08 11.03 -9.90
N LEU A 133 -16.71 10.68 -8.66
CA LEU A 133 -17.03 11.49 -7.47
C LEU A 133 -16.44 12.89 -7.56
N VAL A 134 -15.39 13.09 -8.37
CA VAL A 134 -14.82 14.41 -8.62
C VAL A 134 -15.87 15.43 -9.13
N ASN A 135 -16.90 14.97 -9.85
CA ASN A 135 -18.00 15.81 -10.33
C ASN A 135 -18.82 16.42 -9.18
N GLN A 136 -18.81 15.79 -8.00
CA GLN A 136 -19.55 16.24 -6.83
C GLN A 136 -18.71 17.23 -6.00
N TYR A 137 -17.42 16.93 -5.76
CA TYR A 137 -16.62 17.73 -4.84
C TYR A 137 -15.71 18.78 -5.52
N ALA A 138 -15.37 18.60 -6.81
CA ALA A 138 -14.50 19.53 -7.54
C ALA A 138 -14.97 19.77 -9.01
N PRO A 139 -16.24 20.13 -9.26
CA PRO A 139 -16.86 20.10 -10.61
C PRO A 139 -16.26 21.10 -11.61
N LYS A 140 -15.62 22.18 -11.13
CA LYS A 140 -15.08 23.27 -11.97
C LYS A 140 -13.56 23.36 -11.85
N THR A 141 -12.85 22.22 -11.90
CA THR A 141 -11.39 22.19 -11.74
C THR A 141 -10.71 21.47 -12.90
N SER A 142 -9.48 21.88 -13.24
CA SER A 142 -8.63 21.15 -14.18
C SER A 142 -8.32 19.74 -13.72
N PHE A 143 -8.32 19.51 -12.40
CA PHE A 143 -8.16 18.17 -11.82
C PHE A 143 -9.28 17.22 -12.25
N LYS A 144 -10.54 17.69 -12.28
CA LYS A 144 -11.66 16.90 -12.78
C LYS A 144 -11.42 16.45 -14.23
N ASP A 145 -11.02 17.39 -15.09
CA ASP A 145 -10.83 17.08 -16.51
C ASP A 145 -9.68 16.09 -16.70
N TRP A 146 -8.60 16.25 -15.93
CA TRP A 146 -7.47 15.33 -15.92
C TRP A 146 -7.87 13.91 -15.48
N ILE A 147 -8.49 13.75 -14.30
CA ILE A 147 -8.80 12.42 -13.75
C ILE A 147 -9.82 11.67 -14.63
N LEU A 148 -10.78 12.38 -15.23
CA LEU A 148 -11.73 11.79 -16.17
C LEU A 148 -11.08 11.44 -17.51
N ALA A 149 -10.07 12.19 -17.95
CA ALA A 149 -9.27 11.82 -19.12
C ALA A 149 -8.43 10.55 -18.88
N ILE A 150 -7.80 10.45 -17.68
CA ILE A 150 -7.11 9.20 -17.29
C ILE A 150 -8.10 8.03 -17.23
N ARG A 151 -9.29 8.22 -16.66
CA ARG A 151 -10.32 7.18 -16.61
C ARG A 151 -10.67 6.65 -18.01
N ARG A 152 -10.82 7.55 -19.01
CA ARG A 152 -11.05 7.14 -20.41
C ARG A 152 -9.85 6.40 -21.01
N TYR A 153 -8.63 6.85 -20.70
CA TYR A 153 -7.39 6.23 -21.17
C TYR A 153 -7.23 4.78 -20.70
N ILE A 154 -7.54 4.49 -19.42
CA ILE A 154 -7.38 3.14 -18.84
C ILE A 154 -8.54 2.20 -19.20
N GLN A 155 -9.71 2.73 -19.60
CA GLN A 155 -10.93 1.95 -19.80
C GLN A 155 -10.76 0.72 -20.72
N PRO A 156 -10.06 0.78 -21.87
CA PRO A 156 -9.86 -0.38 -22.74
C PRO A 156 -9.13 -1.54 -22.06
N TYR A 157 -8.23 -1.24 -21.13
CA TYR A 157 -7.44 -2.25 -20.40
C TYR A 157 -8.20 -2.91 -19.26
N LEU A 158 -9.25 -2.26 -18.75
CA LEU A 158 -10.14 -2.80 -17.73
C LEU A 158 -11.18 -3.79 -18.29
N THR A 159 -11.32 -3.86 -19.63
CA THR A 159 -12.19 -4.84 -20.30
C THR A 159 -11.48 -6.14 -20.63
N ILE A 160 -10.15 -6.19 -20.46
CA ILE A 160 -9.36 -7.42 -20.62
C ILE A 160 -9.50 -8.28 -19.38
N ASP A 161 -9.63 -9.58 -19.54
CA ASP A 161 -9.65 -10.53 -18.43
C ASP A 161 -8.23 -10.73 -17.87
N LEU A 162 -7.81 -9.75 -17.06
CA LEU A 162 -6.49 -9.75 -16.41
C LEU A 162 -6.52 -10.52 -15.09
N PRO A 163 -5.44 -11.24 -14.75
CA PRO A 163 -5.33 -11.95 -13.49
C PRO A 163 -5.53 -11.04 -12.29
N LYS A 164 -6.34 -11.53 -11.34
CA LYS A 164 -6.56 -10.92 -10.02
C LYS A 164 -5.86 -11.73 -8.95
N ALA A 165 -5.45 -11.05 -7.90
CA ALA A 165 -4.79 -11.64 -6.74
C ALA A 165 -5.16 -10.90 -5.46
N PHE A 166 -4.69 -11.39 -4.35
CA PHE A 166 -4.58 -10.63 -3.14
C PHE A 166 -3.51 -9.57 -3.35
N ILE A 167 -3.87 -8.29 -3.38
CA ILE A 167 -2.98 -7.16 -3.57
C ILE A 167 -2.85 -6.33 -2.29
N HIS A 168 -1.73 -5.62 -2.17
CA HIS A 168 -1.50 -4.65 -1.09
C HIS A 168 -2.16 -3.31 -1.37
N SER A 169 -2.07 -2.85 -2.61
CA SER A 169 -2.60 -1.61 -3.19
C SER A 169 -1.96 -0.28 -2.73
N ASP A 170 -1.11 -0.28 -1.69
CA ASP A 170 -0.44 0.92 -1.15
C ASP A 170 1.06 0.68 -0.88
N LEU A 171 1.82 0.18 -1.88
CA LEU A 171 3.24 -0.12 -1.74
C LEU A 171 4.09 1.14 -1.94
N PHE A 172 4.44 1.78 -0.79
CA PHE A 172 5.37 2.90 -0.68
C PHE A 172 6.52 2.55 0.28
N CYS A 173 7.58 3.35 0.26
CA CYS A 173 8.77 3.12 1.10
C CYS A 173 8.44 2.98 2.59
N SER A 174 7.44 3.73 3.09
CA SER A 174 6.97 3.65 4.48
C SER A 174 6.44 2.28 4.89
N ASN A 175 6.02 1.46 3.92
CA ASN A 175 5.39 0.16 4.13
C ASN A 175 6.37 -1.01 3.90
N ILE A 176 7.67 -0.70 3.78
CA ILE A 176 8.74 -1.69 3.56
C ILE A 176 9.74 -1.62 4.69
N ILE A 177 9.85 -2.67 5.49
CA ILE A 177 10.91 -2.83 6.49
C ILE A 177 12.01 -3.70 5.91
N ILE A 178 13.23 -3.18 5.91
CA ILE A 178 14.43 -3.84 5.38
C ILE A 178 15.19 -4.44 6.56
N SER A 179 15.55 -5.72 6.48
CA SER A 179 16.39 -6.36 7.50
C SER A 179 17.76 -5.71 7.63
N SER A 180 18.38 -5.80 8.80
CA SER A 180 19.66 -5.15 9.08
C SER A 180 20.81 -5.62 8.16
N ASP A 181 20.75 -6.86 7.67
CA ASP A 181 21.69 -7.44 6.71
C ASP A 181 21.30 -7.17 5.23
N GLU A 182 20.23 -6.45 5.00
CA GLU A 182 19.67 -6.10 3.68
C GLU A 182 19.37 -7.31 2.76
N LYS A 183 19.16 -8.50 3.34
CA LYS A 183 18.86 -9.73 2.58
C LYS A 183 17.37 -10.04 2.47
N SER A 184 16.53 -9.35 3.21
CA SER A 184 15.09 -9.54 3.17
C SER A 184 14.33 -8.25 3.42
N VAL A 185 13.08 -8.23 2.95
CA VAL A 185 12.12 -7.16 3.21
C VAL A 185 10.86 -7.75 3.83
N THR A 186 10.19 -6.95 4.63
CA THR A 186 8.85 -7.26 5.17
C THR A 186 7.88 -6.17 4.75
N ILE A 187 6.83 -6.55 4.04
CA ILE A 187 5.73 -5.66 3.68
C ILE A 187 4.80 -5.55 4.89
N ILE A 188 4.43 -4.32 5.24
CA ILE A 188 3.52 -4.00 6.36
C ILE A 188 2.40 -3.09 5.87
N ASP A 189 1.38 -2.91 6.72
CA ASP A 189 0.26 -1.97 6.48
C ASP A 189 -0.70 -2.42 5.37
N PHE A 190 -1.45 -3.50 5.66
CA PHE A 190 -2.43 -4.10 4.76
C PHE A 190 -3.84 -3.49 4.88
N GLU A 191 -3.98 -2.24 5.36
CA GLU A 191 -5.29 -1.60 5.58
C GLU A 191 -6.09 -1.39 4.29
N GLU A 192 -5.40 -1.27 3.15
CA GLU A 192 -5.99 -1.02 1.83
C GLU A 192 -5.98 -2.28 0.93
N ALA A 193 -5.68 -3.46 1.51
CA ALA A 193 -5.59 -4.70 0.75
C ALA A 193 -6.92 -5.10 0.10
N ALA A 194 -6.86 -5.67 -1.09
CA ALA A 194 -8.02 -6.04 -1.88
C ALA A 194 -7.78 -7.32 -2.72
N TYR A 195 -8.84 -7.93 -3.20
CA TYR A 195 -8.79 -8.89 -4.31
C TYR A 195 -9.01 -8.14 -5.62
N TYR A 196 -7.91 -7.78 -6.27
CA TYR A 196 -7.97 -6.89 -7.44
C TYR A 196 -6.93 -7.29 -8.49
N TYR A 197 -6.82 -6.53 -9.59
CA TYR A 197 -5.83 -6.78 -10.65
C TYR A 197 -4.42 -6.75 -10.08
N ARG A 198 -3.65 -7.85 -10.20
CA ARG A 198 -2.27 -7.88 -9.69
C ARG A 198 -1.36 -6.91 -10.43
N VAL A 199 -1.63 -6.63 -11.71
CA VAL A 199 -0.91 -5.62 -12.48
C VAL A 199 -1.13 -4.18 -11.94
N PHE A 200 -2.22 -3.93 -11.20
CA PHE A 200 -2.43 -2.66 -10.49
C PHE A 200 -1.42 -2.51 -9.34
N ASP A 201 -1.20 -3.56 -8.58
CA ASP A 201 -0.24 -3.54 -7.45
C ASP A 201 1.21 -3.38 -7.95
N ILE A 202 1.55 -4.02 -9.07
CA ILE A 202 2.82 -3.79 -9.79
C ILE A 202 2.94 -2.31 -10.17
N GLY A 203 1.92 -1.72 -10.77
CA GLY A 203 1.89 -0.31 -11.13
C GLY A 203 2.00 0.61 -9.91
N MET A 204 1.35 0.26 -8.78
CA MET A 204 1.46 1.00 -7.52
C MET A 204 2.89 0.95 -6.97
N THR A 205 3.53 -0.21 -7.00
CA THR A 205 4.92 -0.36 -6.58
C THR A 205 5.86 0.46 -7.46
N ILE A 206 5.66 0.48 -8.78
CA ILE A 206 6.46 1.30 -9.70
C ILE A 206 6.32 2.78 -9.34
N ILE A 207 5.12 3.28 -9.10
CA ILE A 207 4.87 4.67 -8.69
C ILE A 207 5.47 4.95 -7.32
N GLY A 208 5.28 4.06 -6.35
CA GLY A 208 5.67 4.26 -4.96
C GLY A 208 7.17 4.11 -4.68
N LEU A 209 7.84 3.20 -5.38
CA LEU A 209 9.21 2.79 -5.06
C LEU A 209 10.22 3.04 -6.17
N CYS A 210 9.78 3.07 -7.44
CA CYS A 210 10.70 3.26 -8.57
C CYS A 210 10.79 4.72 -9.03
N SER A 211 10.15 5.66 -8.31
CA SER A 211 10.15 7.08 -8.66
C SER A 211 11.34 7.81 -8.05
N GLU A 212 11.90 8.75 -8.80
CA GLU A 212 12.95 9.68 -8.37
C GLU A 212 12.55 11.10 -8.77
N GLY A 213 12.06 11.87 -7.79
CA GLY A 213 11.53 13.21 -8.05
C GLY A 213 10.27 13.16 -8.92
N LYS A 214 10.39 13.61 -10.18
CA LYS A 214 9.27 13.71 -11.13
C LYS A 214 9.28 12.64 -12.23
N VAL A 215 10.19 11.68 -12.15
CA VAL A 215 10.40 10.65 -13.17
C VAL A 215 10.35 9.25 -12.56
N ILE A 216 10.10 8.26 -13.37
CA ILE A 216 10.23 6.85 -12.99
C ILE A 216 11.60 6.38 -13.45
N ASN A 217 12.39 5.80 -12.55
CA ASN A 217 13.69 5.24 -12.85
C ASN A 217 13.53 3.85 -13.48
N GLN A 218 13.94 3.70 -14.73
CA GLN A 218 13.77 2.47 -15.50
C GLN A 218 14.57 1.29 -14.90
N GLU A 219 15.76 1.53 -14.35
CA GLU A 219 16.55 0.46 -13.74
C GLU A 219 15.89 -0.09 -12.47
N LYS A 220 15.23 0.77 -11.70
CA LYS A 220 14.41 0.33 -10.56
C LYS A 220 13.20 -0.49 -11.02
N VAL A 221 12.53 -0.09 -12.11
CA VAL A 221 11.42 -0.86 -12.70
C VAL A 221 11.91 -2.25 -13.12
N LYS A 222 13.05 -2.34 -13.80
CA LYS A 222 13.66 -3.62 -14.19
C LYS A 222 13.99 -4.47 -12.97
N SER A 223 14.64 -3.91 -11.95
CA SER A 223 14.98 -4.62 -10.72
C SER A 223 13.73 -5.19 -10.04
N PHE A 224 12.67 -4.40 -9.90
CA PHE A 224 11.39 -4.86 -9.37
C PHE A 224 10.82 -6.03 -10.18
N LEU A 225 10.76 -5.89 -11.50
CA LEU A 225 10.20 -6.91 -12.39
C LEU A 225 11.05 -8.19 -12.41
N ILE A 226 12.36 -8.09 -12.28
CA ILE A 226 13.27 -9.25 -12.13
C ILE A 226 12.89 -10.02 -10.86
N GLY A 227 12.78 -9.34 -9.72
CA GLY A 227 12.37 -9.96 -8.47
C GLY A 227 10.97 -10.59 -8.56
N TYR A 228 9.99 -9.86 -9.09
CA TYR A 228 8.62 -10.32 -9.24
C TYR A 228 8.52 -11.58 -10.13
N LYS A 229 9.25 -11.62 -11.24
CA LYS A 229 9.26 -12.73 -12.19
C LYS A 229 9.92 -14.01 -11.66
N LYS A 230 10.65 -13.96 -10.54
CA LYS A 230 11.11 -15.15 -9.83
C LYS A 230 9.94 -15.96 -9.27
N GLU A 231 8.86 -15.29 -8.89
CA GLU A 231 7.68 -15.87 -8.26
C GLU A 231 6.54 -16.10 -9.25
N ILE A 232 6.24 -15.11 -10.10
CA ILE A 232 5.10 -15.14 -11.04
C ILE A 232 5.52 -14.59 -12.40
N LYS A 233 5.28 -15.35 -13.44
CA LYS A 233 5.39 -14.84 -14.82
C LYS A 233 4.17 -13.99 -15.17
N LEU A 234 4.41 -12.84 -15.78
CA LEU A 234 3.35 -12.01 -16.34
C LEU A 234 2.78 -12.68 -17.60
N THR A 235 1.47 -12.59 -17.77
CA THR A 235 0.83 -12.96 -19.03
C THR A 235 1.13 -11.91 -20.11
N PRO A 236 1.03 -12.25 -21.42
CA PRO A 236 1.20 -11.26 -22.49
C PRO A 236 0.26 -10.05 -22.38
N ASP A 237 -0.95 -10.25 -21.84
CA ASP A 237 -1.91 -9.16 -21.66
C ASP A 237 -1.57 -8.29 -20.45
N GLU A 238 -1.00 -8.86 -19.39
CA GLU A 238 -0.45 -8.06 -18.27
C GLU A 238 0.76 -7.23 -18.72
N GLU A 239 1.64 -7.78 -19.56
CA GLU A 239 2.78 -7.03 -20.09
C GLU A 239 2.33 -5.84 -20.95
N LYS A 240 1.24 -5.99 -21.72
CA LYS A 240 0.62 -4.87 -22.48
C LYS A 240 -0.06 -3.86 -21.53
N ALA A 241 -0.66 -4.35 -20.44
CA ALA A 241 -1.40 -3.54 -19.49
C ALA A 241 -0.49 -2.82 -18.46
N LEU A 242 0.79 -3.18 -18.37
CA LEU A 242 1.67 -2.70 -17.30
C LEU A 242 1.81 -1.17 -17.29
N GLN A 243 2.06 -0.53 -18.45
CA GLN A 243 2.09 0.93 -18.55
C GLN A 243 0.74 1.57 -18.17
N PRO A 244 -0.40 1.18 -18.79
CA PRO A 244 -1.71 1.75 -18.42
C PRO A 244 -2.08 1.55 -16.95
N PHE A 245 -1.73 0.43 -16.35
CA PHE A 245 -1.98 0.19 -14.94
C PHE A 245 -1.03 0.95 -14.01
N THR A 246 0.20 1.25 -14.45
CA THR A 246 1.09 2.19 -13.75
C THR A 246 0.49 3.61 -13.77
N VAL A 247 -0.03 4.06 -14.91
CA VAL A 247 -0.78 5.32 -15.01
C VAL A 247 -1.99 5.31 -14.08
N TYR A 248 -2.74 4.22 -14.09
CA TYR A 248 -3.91 4.03 -13.24
C TYR A 248 -3.56 4.11 -11.75
N ALA A 249 -2.54 3.40 -11.30
CA ALA A 249 -2.11 3.40 -9.91
C ALA A 249 -1.69 4.81 -9.43
N GLY A 250 -0.89 5.51 -10.24
CA GLY A 250 -0.52 6.90 -9.97
C GLY A 250 -1.73 7.84 -9.91
N ALA A 251 -2.70 7.66 -10.81
CA ALA A 251 -3.92 8.45 -10.82
C ALA A 251 -4.85 8.13 -9.64
N ALA A 252 -4.92 6.87 -9.24
CA ALA A 252 -5.73 6.41 -8.10
C ALA A 252 -5.24 7.04 -6.79
N MET A 253 -3.95 6.99 -6.53
CA MET A 253 -3.37 7.64 -5.35
C MET A 253 -3.41 9.18 -5.45
N THR A 254 -3.29 9.73 -6.66
CA THR A 254 -3.50 11.17 -6.91
C THR A 254 -4.93 11.59 -6.54
N PHE A 255 -5.93 10.80 -6.95
CA PHE A 255 -7.34 11.03 -6.64
C PHE A 255 -7.58 10.99 -5.13
N TRP A 256 -7.03 9.96 -4.44
CA TRP A 256 -7.14 9.85 -2.98
C TRP A 256 -6.55 11.07 -2.28
N ARG A 257 -5.30 11.46 -2.60
CA ARG A 257 -4.65 12.64 -1.97
C ARG A 257 -5.38 13.93 -2.26
N HIS A 258 -5.84 14.12 -3.50
CA HIS A 258 -6.59 15.33 -3.87
C HIS A 258 -7.89 15.43 -3.09
N ARG A 259 -8.68 14.34 -3.04
CA ARG A 259 -9.95 14.31 -2.32
C ARG A 259 -9.74 14.44 -0.82
N SER A 260 -8.85 13.65 -0.24
CA SER A 260 -8.63 13.60 1.21
C SER A 260 -8.13 14.94 1.74
N PHE A 261 -7.06 15.50 1.18
CA PHE A 261 -6.40 16.66 1.77
C PHE A 261 -7.04 18.02 1.37
N ASN A 262 -7.91 18.04 0.39
CA ASN A 262 -8.60 19.28 0.00
C ASN A 262 -10.08 19.32 0.42
N TYR A 263 -10.74 18.15 0.60
CA TYR A 263 -12.20 18.13 0.78
C TYR A 263 -12.68 17.30 1.97
N VAL A 264 -12.11 16.13 2.23
CA VAL A 264 -12.58 15.24 3.33
C VAL A 264 -11.91 15.62 4.66
N TYR A 265 -10.59 15.80 4.64
CA TYR A 265 -9.77 16.21 5.80
C TYR A 265 -8.84 17.34 5.38
N PRO A 266 -9.36 18.55 5.14
CA PRO A 266 -8.57 19.66 4.60
C PRO A 266 -7.29 19.91 5.41
N ASN A 267 -6.15 19.91 4.72
CA ASN A 267 -4.85 20.16 5.32
C ASN A 267 -4.02 21.06 4.40
N MET A 268 -3.80 22.31 4.81
CA MET A 268 -3.09 23.33 4.01
C MET A 268 -1.66 22.90 3.66
N GLY A 269 -0.97 22.16 4.53
CA GLY A 269 0.38 21.66 4.28
C GLY A 269 0.42 20.53 3.22
N LEU A 270 -0.67 19.78 3.08
CA LEU A 270 -0.74 18.60 2.20
C LEU A 270 -1.62 18.82 0.95
N LYS A 271 -2.28 19.98 0.82
CA LYS A 271 -3.24 20.26 -0.27
C LYS A 271 -2.69 20.04 -1.68
N ASN A 272 -1.38 20.20 -1.88
CA ASN A 272 -0.70 20.05 -3.16
C ASN A 272 0.02 18.69 -3.31
N HIS A 273 -0.01 17.80 -2.30
CA HIS A 273 0.71 16.52 -2.31
C HIS A 273 0.30 15.59 -3.47
N TYR A 274 -0.90 15.75 -3.98
CA TYR A 274 -1.38 14.98 -5.12
C TYR A 274 -0.62 15.29 -6.42
N LYS A 275 -0.07 16.52 -6.55
CA LYS A 275 0.59 16.98 -7.80
C LYS A 275 1.83 16.17 -8.16
N ALA A 276 2.59 15.71 -7.17
CA ALA A 276 3.76 14.87 -7.42
C ALA A 276 3.38 13.56 -8.11
N LEU A 277 2.34 12.89 -7.61
CA LEU A 277 1.84 11.63 -8.19
C LEU A 277 1.13 11.86 -9.53
N GLN A 278 0.44 13.01 -9.69
CA GLN A 278 -0.11 13.41 -10.98
C GLN A 278 0.97 13.52 -12.04
N THR A 279 2.10 14.17 -11.70
CA THR A 279 3.26 14.28 -12.60
C THR A 279 3.83 12.90 -12.96
N LEU A 280 3.92 11.98 -12.00
CA LEU A 280 4.40 10.61 -12.25
C LEU A 280 3.44 9.81 -13.14
N ALA A 281 2.13 9.96 -12.96
CA ALA A 281 1.13 9.34 -13.82
C ALA A 281 1.22 9.88 -15.26
N ASP A 282 1.39 11.19 -15.42
CA ASP A 282 1.59 11.82 -16.73
C ASP A 282 2.91 11.39 -17.37
N TYR A 283 3.99 11.29 -16.57
CA TYR A 283 5.28 10.75 -17.03
C TYR A 283 5.13 9.31 -17.53
N ALA A 284 4.51 8.42 -16.73
CA ALA A 284 4.27 7.02 -17.12
C ALA A 284 3.48 6.92 -18.43
N LYS A 285 2.46 7.77 -18.60
CA LYS A 285 1.64 7.82 -19.80
C LYS A 285 2.41 8.25 -21.05
N ALA A 286 3.41 9.11 -20.89
CA ALA A 286 4.25 9.61 -21.98
C ALA A 286 5.33 8.60 -22.43
N GLN A 287 5.65 7.57 -21.58
CA GLN A 287 6.64 6.56 -21.95
C GLN A 287 6.10 5.55 -22.96
N SER A 288 7.01 4.92 -23.71
CA SER A 288 6.65 3.76 -24.52
C SER A 288 6.39 2.54 -23.64
N SER A 289 5.61 1.57 -24.13
CA SER A 289 5.40 0.31 -23.41
C SER A 289 6.71 -0.48 -23.20
N LEU A 290 7.74 -0.24 -24.02
CA LEU A 290 9.07 -0.85 -23.91
C LEU A 290 9.79 -0.40 -22.63
N PHE A 291 9.49 0.79 -22.10
CA PHE A 291 10.04 1.28 -20.84
C PHE A 291 9.73 0.35 -19.66
N PHE A 292 8.59 -0.32 -19.69
CA PHE A 292 8.09 -1.23 -18.65
C PHE A 292 8.37 -2.71 -18.94
N LYS A 293 9.24 -3.02 -19.89
CA LYS A 293 9.62 -4.40 -20.24
C LYS A 293 11.01 -4.74 -19.67
N CYS A 294 11.15 -5.99 -19.20
CA CYS A 294 12.43 -6.62 -18.87
C CYS A 294 12.75 -7.69 -19.88
#